data_f3799130e9b37976669d091eaa2e91bf
#
_entry.id   f3799130e9b37976669d091eaa2e91bf
#
_cell.length_a   1.000
_cell.length_b   1.000
_cell.length_c   1.000
_cell.angle_alpha   90.00
_cell.angle_beta   90.00
_cell.angle_gamma   90.00
#
_symmetry.space_group_name_H-M   'P 1'
#
loop_
_entity.id
_entity.type
_entity.pdbx_description
1 polymer ?
#
loop_
_entity_poly.entity_id
_entity_poly.type
_entity_poly.pdbx_seq_one_letter_code
_entity_poly.pdbx_strand_id
1 'polypeptide(L)'
;MESDYAEENLSTQQSPPREKARIQGQDGDQERSRGDQAPPREGPQASDGPALLSFGLPKEARLAKRAEFLRVYEQGTRIEGRFMTVFLLPNGRNIHRVGVTATKKGISNKAHDRNRAKRLLREAFRLSKQELNSVEPKCDWVLNARRSIMKVKLEKPLSEFKQLAVRVAQQKAQPQRAQGNESERPN
;
A
#
# COMPACT_ATOMS: atom_id res chain seq x y z
N MET A 1 55.00 37.85 -15.50
CA MET A 1 55.18 36.42 -15.78
C MET A 1 53.81 35.81 -15.72
N GLU A 2 52.96 35.97 -16.77
CA GLU A 2 52.90 35.25 -18.05
C GLU A 2 52.96 33.75 -17.88
N SER A 3 51.83 33.15 -18.17
CA SER A 3 51.49 32.14 -19.16
C SER A 3 50.11 31.56 -18.82
N ASP A 4 49.07 31.87 -19.56
CA ASP A 4 48.61 31.30 -20.82
C ASP A 4 48.66 29.78 -20.90
N TYR A 5 47.53 29.16 -20.93
CA TYR A 5 47.15 27.94 -21.68
C TYR A 5 45.61 27.87 -21.65
N ALA A 6 44.97 28.37 -22.69
CA ALA A 6 44.61 27.71 -23.94
C ALA A 6 43.57 26.61 -23.83
N GLU A 7 42.43 27.00 -24.26
CA GLU A 7 41.30 26.38 -24.95
C GLU A 7 41.54 25.00 -25.59
N GLU A 8 40.43 24.37 -25.75
CA GLU A 8 39.93 23.41 -26.75
C GLU A 8 39.52 22.04 -26.16
N ASN A 9 38.25 21.69 -26.14
CA ASN A 9 37.61 20.99 -27.24
C ASN A 9 36.13 20.74 -26.95
N LEU A 10 35.31 21.49 -27.60
CA LEU A 10 33.93 21.17 -27.92
C LEU A 10 33.91 20.01 -28.90
N SER A 11 33.49 18.84 -28.49
CA SER A 11 33.08 17.76 -29.39
C SER A 11 31.61 17.52 -29.28
N THR A 12 30.87 18.26 -30.06
CA THR A 12 29.46 18.05 -30.38
C THR A 12 29.34 16.79 -31.23
N GLN A 13 29.04 15.66 -30.64
CA GLN A 13 28.61 14.47 -31.40
C GLN A 13 27.11 14.58 -31.68
N GLN A 14 26.81 15.08 -32.88
CA GLN A 14 25.50 14.99 -33.49
C GLN A 14 25.22 13.53 -33.87
N SER A 15 24.16 12.95 -33.31
CA SER A 15 23.60 11.69 -33.75
C SER A 15 22.86 11.86 -35.07
N PRO A 16 23.03 10.96 -36.06
CA PRO A 16 22.34 11.05 -37.34
C PRO A 16 20.84 10.75 -37.23
N PRO A 17 20.02 11.34 -38.10
CA PRO A 17 18.57 11.12 -38.13
C PRO A 17 18.23 9.70 -38.58
N ARG A 18 17.36 9.02 -37.85
CA ARG A 18 16.79 7.73 -38.26
C ARG A 18 15.84 7.94 -39.43
N GLU A 19 16.27 7.50 -40.58
CA GLU A 19 15.53 7.36 -41.81
C GLU A 19 14.37 6.37 -41.62
N LYS A 20 13.15 6.86 -41.83
CA LYS A 20 11.92 6.05 -41.82
C LYS A 20 11.86 5.32 -43.16
N ALA A 21 12.24 4.05 -43.18
CA ALA A 21 11.97 3.16 -44.30
C ALA A 21 10.47 2.95 -44.46
N ARG A 22 9.92 3.54 -45.51
CA ARG A 22 8.55 3.37 -45.97
C ARG A 22 8.52 2.09 -46.79
N ILE A 23 8.03 1.00 -46.20
CA ILE A 23 7.77 -0.23 -46.98
C ILE A 23 6.37 -0.09 -47.57
N GLN A 24 6.36 0.17 -48.90
CA GLN A 24 5.24 -0.09 -49.80
C GLN A 24 5.29 -1.56 -50.24
N GLY A 25 4.18 -2.19 -50.30
CA GLY A 25 4.03 -3.48 -50.96
C GLY A 25 2.94 -4.29 -50.23
N GLN A 26 1.99 -4.55 -50.79
CA GLN A 26 1.36 -5.11 -51.96
C GLN A 26 0.11 -5.83 -51.50
N ASP A 27 -0.95 -5.52 -52.16
CA ASP A 27 -2.24 -6.17 -52.17
C ASP A 27 -2.10 -7.69 -52.33
N GLY A 28 -2.79 -8.38 -51.45
CA GLY A 28 -2.96 -9.84 -51.51
C GLY A 28 -4.32 -10.17 -50.94
N ASP A 29 -5.36 -9.97 -51.77
CA ASP A 29 -6.66 -10.55 -51.59
C ASP A 29 -6.54 -12.08 -51.37
N GLN A 30 -6.83 -12.54 -50.19
CA GLN A 30 -7.28 -13.91 -49.99
C GLN A 30 -8.42 -13.91 -48.95
N GLU A 31 -9.58 -13.88 -49.51
CA GLU A 31 -10.83 -14.39 -49.01
C GLU A 31 -10.63 -15.75 -48.29
N ARG A 32 -10.71 -15.75 -46.99
CA ARG A 32 -10.96 -16.95 -46.19
C ARG A 32 -12.11 -16.68 -45.23
N SER A 33 -13.30 -16.67 -45.80
CA SER A 33 -14.50 -17.11 -45.14
C SER A 33 -14.27 -18.47 -44.51
N ARG A 34 -14.19 -18.56 -43.23
CA ARG A 34 -14.71 -19.68 -42.45
C ARG A 34 -14.88 -19.18 -41.01
N GLY A 35 -16.15 -19.02 -40.68
CA GLY A 35 -16.62 -18.81 -39.33
C GLY A 35 -16.20 -19.99 -38.43
N ASP A 36 -15.35 -19.66 -37.49
CA ASP A 36 -15.30 -20.37 -36.24
C ASP A 36 -15.73 -19.37 -35.17
N GLN A 37 -17.03 -19.31 -34.98
CA GLN A 37 -17.61 -18.75 -33.78
C GLN A 37 -17.15 -19.65 -32.61
N ALA A 38 -16.06 -19.24 -31.95
CA ALA A 38 -15.72 -19.81 -30.67
C ALA A 38 -16.95 -19.59 -29.75
N PRO A 39 -17.41 -20.65 -29.05
CA PRO A 39 -18.53 -20.49 -28.14
C PRO A 39 -18.18 -19.43 -27.10
N PRO A 40 -19.15 -18.61 -26.67
CA PRO A 40 -18.90 -17.63 -25.62
C PRO A 40 -18.30 -18.36 -24.42
N ARG A 41 -17.12 -17.92 -24.00
CA ARG A 41 -16.51 -18.41 -22.75
C ARG A 41 -17.47 -18.05 -21.64
N GLU A 42 -18.25 -19.03 -21.21
CA GLU A 42 -19.01 -18.92 -19.97
C GLU A 42 -18.02 -18.53 -18.87
N GLY A 43 -18.19 -17.32 -18.34
CA GLY A 43 -17.42 -16.87 -17.18
C GLY A 43 -17.63 -17.88 -16.05
N PRO A 44 -16.68 -18.02 -15.11
CA PRO A 44 -16.83 -18.98 -14.03
C PRO A 44 -18.15 -18.68 -13.32
N GLN A 45 -19.11 -19.62 -13.48
CA GLN A 45 -20.37 -19.60 -12.75
C GLN A 45 -20.00 -19.58 -11.26
N ALA A 46 -20.54 -18.60 -10.54
CA ALA A 46 -20.44 -18.56 -9.11
C ALA A 46 -21.05 -19.87 -8.60
N SER A 47 -20.21 -20.81 -8.23
CA SER A 47 -20.66 -22.01 -7.54
C SER A 47 -21.17 -21.55 -6.17
N ASP A 48 -22.47 -21.62 -5.96
CA ASP A 48 -23.14 -21.54 -4.65
C ASP A 48 -22.76 -22.79 -3.82
N GLY A 49 -21.46 -23.00 -3.64
CA GLY A 49 -20.95 -23.91 -2.66
C GLY A 49 -21.13 -23.28 -1.26
N PRO A 50 -21.33 -24.11 -0.21
CA PRO A 50 -21.43 -23.58 1.15
C PRO A 50 -20.25 -22.65 1.39
N ALA A 51 -20.51 -21.46 1.90
CA ALA A 51 -19.53 -20.40 2.11
C ALA A 51 -18.35 -20.95 2.91
N LEU A 52 -17.39 -21.54 2.21
CA LEU A 52 -16.08 -21.87 2.76
C LEU A 52 -15.60 -20.60 3.38
N LEU A 53 -15.48 -20.61 4.71
CA LEU A 53 -15.03 -19.50 5.53
C LEU A 53 -13.88 -18.83 4.80
N SER A 54 -14.18 -17.72 4.11
CA SER A 54 -13.18 -16.96 3.37
C SER A 54 -12.23 -16.38 4.41
N PHE A 55 -11.13 -17.09 4.68
CA PHE A 55 -10.08 -16.62 5.58
C PHE A 55 -9.36 -15.38 5.03
N GLY A 56 -9.79 -14.88 3.87
CA GLY A 56 -9.26 -13.67 3.25
C GLY A 56 -9.74 -12.39 3.93
N LEU A 57 -9.06 -11.28 3.65
CA LEU A 57 -9.53 -9.95 4.02
C LEU A 57 -10.61 -9.52 3.02
N PRO A 58 -11.87 -9.28 3.44
CA PRO A 58 -12.97 -8.89 2.55
C PRO A 58 -12.67 -7.58 1.82
N LYS A 59 -13.32 -7.34 0.69
CA LYS A 59 -13.09 -6.13 -0.13
C LYS A 59 -13.46 -4.87 0.65
N GLU A 60 -14.52 -4.91 1.43
CA GLU A 60 -15.03 -3.80 2.25
C GLU A 60 -14.03 -3.38 3.34
N ALA A 61 -13.23 -4.33 3.82
CA ALA A 61 -12.19 -4.08 4.83
C ALA A 61 -10.87 -3.59 4.22
N ARG A 62 -10.83 -3.23 2.93
CA ARG A 62 -9.63 -2.72 2.26
C ARG A 62 -9.80 -1.26 1.88
N LEU A 63 -8.79 -0.44 2.17
CA LEU A 63 -8.66 0.88 1.58
C LEU A 63 -8.13 0.72 0.15
N ALA A 64 -8.89 1.17 -0.84
CA ALA A 64 -8.57 1.02 -2.25
C ALA A 64 -8.27 2.35 -2.95
N LYS A 65 -8.94 3.43 -2.56
CA LYS A 65 -8.85 4.73 -3.22
C LYS A 65 -7.71 5.57 -2.65
N ARG A 66 -6.97 6.26 -3.51
CA ARG A 66 -5.87 7.15 -3.11
C ARG A 66 -6.33 8.23 -2.11
N ALA A 67 -7.51 8.80 -2.32
CA ALA A 67 -8.07 9.81 -1.43
C ALA A 67 -8.26 9.31 0.01
N GLU A 68 -8.64 8.03 0.19
CA GLU A 68 -8.78 7.43 1.52
C GLU A 68 -7.43 7.35 2.25
N PHE A 69 -6.36 7.00 1.55
CA PHE A 69 -5.01 6.99 2.12
C PHE A 69 -4.55 8.39 2.52
N LEU A 70 -4.76 9.40 1.65
CA LEU A 70 -4.37 10.78 1.93
C LEU A 70 -5.08 11.29 3.18
N ARG A 71 -6.40 11.08 3.28
CA ARG A 71 -7.19 11.45 4.45
C ARG A 71 -6.62 10.85 5.75
N VAL A 72 -6.26 9.56 5.72
CA VAL A 72 -5.67 8.90 6.90
C VAL A 72 -4.28 9.44 7.22
N TYR A 73 -3.48 9.81 6.23
CA TYR A 73 -2.18 10.43 6.47
C TYR A 73 -2.26 11.84 7.05
N GLU A 74 -3.25 12.63 6.60
CA GLU A 74 -3.41 14.04 7.00
C GLU A 74 -4.07 14.18 8.37
N GLN A 75 -5.10 13.36 8.65
CA GLN A 75 -5.95 13.50 9.84
C GLN A 75 -5.71 12.40 10.88
N GLY A 76 -4.98 11.35 10.54
CA GLY A 76 -4.80 10.17 11.38
C GLY A 76 -3.69 10.33 12.41
N THR A 77 -3.84 9.64 13.52
CA THR A 77 -2.79 9.49 14.52
C THR A 77 -1.69 8.58 13.99
N ARG A 78 -0.44 9.03 14.04
CA ARG A 78 0.74 8.28 13.64
C ARG A 78 1.35 7.56 14.82
N ILE A 79 1.60 6.25 14.67
CA ILE A 79 2.27 5.41 15.66
C ILE A 79 3.44 4.70 14.98
N GLU A 80 4.63 4.86 15.53
CA GLU A 80 5.82 4.24 14.97
C GLU A 80 6.13 2.92 15.65
N GLY A 81 6.37 1.90 14.83
CA GLY A 81 6.88 0.61 15.23
C GLY A 81 8.23 0.30 14.57
N ARG A 82 8.81 -0.82 14.93
CA ARG A 82 10.09 -1.31 14.38
C ARG A 82 9.94 -1.80 12.94
N PHE A 83 8.88 -2.56 12.65
CA PHE A 83 8.65 -3.19 11.34
C PHE A 83 7.66 -2.42 10.47
N MET A 84 6.83 -1.58 11.08
CA MET A 84 5.83 -0.78 10.39
C MET A 84 5.59 0.57 11.07
N THR A 85 5.11 1.54 10.31
CA THR A 85 4.48 2.76 10.85
C THR A 85 2.99 2.64 10.58
N VAL A 86 2.19 2.88 11.60
CA VAL A 86 0.73 2.79 11.54
C VAL A 86 0.15 4.19 11.56
N PHE A 87 -0.80 4.46 10.68
CA PHE A 87 -1.67 5.64 10.72
C PHE A 87 -3.09 5.17 10.97
N LEU A 88 -3.78 5.84 11.85
CA LEU A 88 -5.06 5.44 12.38
C LEU A 88 -6.03 6.61 12.37
N LEU A 89 -7.20 6.41 11.75
CA LEU A 89 -8.27 7.41 11.71
C LEU A 89 -9.62 6.74 11.99
N PRO A 90 -10.44 7.25 12.94
CA PRO A 90 -11.83 6.81 13.09
C PRO A 90 -12.60 6.95 11.78
N ASN A 91 -13.37 5.93 11.40
CA ASN A 91 -14.02 5.91 10.08
C ASN A 91 -15.54 6.00 10.10
N GLY A 92 -16.16 6.01 11.29
CA GLY A 92 -17.63 6.05 11.46
C GLY A 92 -18.35 4.84 10.87
N ARG A 93 -17.65 3.73 10.60
CA ARG A 93 -18.20 2.48 10.07
C ARG A 93 -18.20 1.40 11.13
N ASN A 94 -18.92 0.30 10.87
CA ASN A 94 -18.97 -0.84 11.80
C ASN A 94 -17.80 -1.82 11.63
N ILE A 95 -16.86 -1.54 10.72
CA ILE A 95 -15.73 -2.41 10.43
C ILE A 95 -14.42 -1.64 10.39
N HIS A 96 -13.33 -2.29 10.80
CA HIS A 96 -11.99 -1.81 10.56
C HIS A 96 -11.60 -2.03 9.11
N ARG A 97 -10.96 -1.03 8.49
CA ARG A 97 -10.40 -1.15 7.14
C ARG A 97 -8.89 -1.01 7.18
N VAL A 98 -8.21 -1.66 6.23
CA VAL A 98 -6.76 -1.59 6.14
C VAL A 98 -6.26 -1.23 4.74
N GLY A 99 -5.33 -0.31 4.70
CA GLY A 99 -4.48 -0.02 3.55
C GLY A 99 -3.03 -0.38 3.87
N VAL A 100 -2.31 -0.96 2.92
CA VAL A 100 -0.90 -1.30 3.12
C VAL A 100 -0.04 -0.65 2.06
N THR A 101 1.06 -0.06 2.48
CA THR A 101 2.03 0.58 1.59
C THR A 101 3.45 0.04 1.80
N ALA A 102 4.21 0.02 0.72
CA ALA A 102 5.62 -0.35 0.71
C ALA A 102 6.29 0.42 -0.42
N THR A 103 7.00 1.50 -0.07
CA THR A 103 7.62 2.40 -1.03
C THR A 103 8.97 1.86 -1.52
N LYS A 104 9.43 2.32 -2.68
CA LYS A 104 10.77 2.00 -3.20
C LYS A 104 11.85 2.45 -2.21
N LYS A 105 11.77 3.69 -1.73
CA LYS A 105 12.74 4.27 -0.79
C LYS A 105 12.69 3.57 0.58
N GLY A 106 11.50 3.20 1.07
CA GLY A 106 11.32 2.60 2.40
C GLY A 106 11.69 1.12 2.47
N ILE A 107 11.55 0.35 1.39
CA ILE A 107 11.79 -1.09 1.38
C ILE A 107 12.91 -1.48 0.43
N SER A 108 12.65 -1.46 -0.88
CA SER A 108 13.57 -1.92 -1.92
C SER A 108 13.08 -1.48 -3.30
N ASN A 109 14.01 -1.33 -4.25
CA ASN A 109 13.68 -1.11 -5.66
C ASN A 109 13.02 -2.34 -6.31
N LYS A 110 13.24 -3.54 -5.76
CA LYS A 110 12.68 -4.79 -6.29
C LYS A 110 11.19 -4.91 -5.94
N ALA A 111 10.37 -5.21 -6.94
CA ALA A 111 8.92 -5.30 -6.76
C ALA A 111 8.49 -6.46 -5.86
N HIS A 112 9.17 -7.61 -5.96
CA HIS A 112 8.85 -8.78 -5.14
C HIS A 112 9.04 -8.51 -3.64
N ASP A 113 10.08 -7.77 -3.26
CA ASP A 113 10.33 -7.38 -1.87
C ASP A 113 9.18 -6.55 -1.31
N ARG A 114 8.74 -5.53 -2.08
CA ARG A 114 7.61 -4.70 -1.68
C ARG A 114 6.30 -5.50 -1.59
N ASN A 115 6.11 -6.44 -2.51
CA ASN A 115 4.93 -7.31 -2.48
C ASN A 115 4.96 -8.27 -1.28
N ARG A 116 6.15 -8.82 -0.95
CA ARG A 116 6.34 -9.64 0.25
C ARG A 116 6.01 -8.83 1.51
N ALA A 117 6.55 -7.62 1.66
CA ALA A 117 6.27 -6.74 2.79
C ALA A 117 4.77 -6.45 2.93
N LYS A 118 4.08 -6.11 1.83
CA LYS A 118 2.62 -5.88 1.82
C LYS A 118 1.84 -7.12 2.23
N ARG A 119 2.27 -8.32 1.82
CA ARG A 119 1.62 -9.58 2.23
C ARG A 119 1.75 -9.80 3.73
N LEU A 120 2.96 -9.60 4.29
CA LEU A 120 3.20 -9.72 5.74
C LEU A 120 2.30 -8.78 6.56
N LEU A 121 2.16 -7.52 6.12
CA LEU A 121 1.32 -6.55 6.83
C LEU A 121 -0.18 -6.90 6.74
N ARG A 122 -0.66 -7.33 5.56
CA ARG A 122 -2.06 -7.77 5.43
C ARG A 122 -2.36 -8.97 6.31
N GLU A 123 -1.43 -9.91 6.37
CA GLU A 123 -1.58 -11.11 7.18
C GLU A 123 -1.52 -10.80 8.68
N ALA A 124 -0.62 -9.90 9.10
CA ALA A 124 -0.59 -9.42 10.47
C ALA A 124 -1.93 -8.78 10.89
N PHE A 125 -2.50 -7.92 10.05
CA PHE A 125 -3.82 -7.33 10.29
C PHE A 125 -4.92 -8.39 10.34
N ARG A 126 -4.94 -9.33 9.40
CA ARG A 126 -5.95 -10.38 9.30
C ARG A 126 -5.98 -11.27 10.54
N LEU A 127 -4.80 -11.63 11.04
CA LEU A 127 -4.65 -12.51 12.21
C LEU A 127 -4.85 -11.80 13.56
N SER A 128 -4.95 -10.47 13.55
CA SER A 128 -5.17 -9.67 14.76
C SER A 128 -6.61 -9.23 14.94
N LYS A 129 -7.58 -9.98 14.39
CA LYS A 129 -9.01 -9.64 14.48
C LYS A 129 -9.48 -9.51 15.94
N GLN A 130 -8.98 -10.36 16.82
CA GLN A 130 -9.38 -10.37 18.22
C GLN A 130 -8.98 -9.07 18.92
N GLU A 131 -7.74 -8.64 18.73
CA GLU A 131 -7.21 -7.39 19.28
C GLU A 131 -7.88 -6.16 18.64
N LEU A 132 -8.18 -6.23 17.35
CA LEU A 132 -8.89 -5.17 16.65
C LEU A 132 -10.34 -5.00 17.14
N ASN A 133 -11.01 -6.09 17.51
CA ASN A 133 -12.38 -6.00 18.02
C ASN A 133 -12.48 -5.14 19.29
N SER A 134 -11.41 -5.10 20.09
CA SER A 134 -11.33 -4.30 21.32
C SER A 134 -11.06 -2.81 21.04
N VAL A 135 -10.80 -2.43 19.79
CA VAL A 135 -10.56 -1.03 19.40
C VAL A 135 -11.86 -0.37 18.99
N GLU A 136 -12.31 0.62 19.78
CA GLU A 136 -13.46 1.48 19.44
C GLU A 136 -13.07 2.95 19.48
N PRO A 137 -13.63 3.81 18.61
CA PRO A 137 -14.48 3.47 17.44
C PRO A 137 -13.70 2.73 16.35
N LYS A 138 -14.43 2.09 15.43
CA LYS A 138 -13.80 1.43 14.27
C LYS A 138 -13.01 2.42 13.43
N CYS A 139 -11.88 1.96 12.90
CA CYS A 139 -10.88 2.83 12.29
C CYS A 139 -10.41 2.35 10.93
N ASP A 140 -9.94 3.30 10.15
CA ASP A 140 -9.11 3.08 8.96
C ASP A 140 -7.63 3.01 9.40
N TRP A 141 -6.98 1.92 9.03
CA TRP A 141 -5.59 1.65 9.35
C TRP A 141 -4.74 1.74 8.08
N VAL A 142 -3.72 2.56 8.07
CA VAL A 142 -2.72 2.56 7.00
C VAL A 142 -1.40 2.08 7.57
N LEU A 143 -0.94 0.92 7.08
CA LEU A 143 0.29 0.27 7.51
C LEU A 143 1.39 0.52 6.48
N ASN A 144 2.41 1.27 6.86
CA ASN A 144 3.57 1.54 6.04
C ASN A 144 4.70 0.60 6.46
N ALA A 145 5.12 -0.28 5.54
CA ALA A 145 6.23 -1.17 5.76
C ALA A 145 7.55 -0.42 5.95
N ARG A 146 8.37 -0.82 6.93
CA ARG A 146 9.74 -0.36 7.13
C ARG A 146 10.73 -1.41 6.65
N ARG A 147 11.96 -1.00 6.31
CA ARG A 147 13.00 -1.90 5.75
C ARG A 147 13.29 -3.11 6.65
N SER A 148 13.20 -2.94 7.96
CA SER A 148 13.40 -4.00 8.96
C SER A 148 12.49 -5.24 8.75
N ILE A 149 11.31 -5.07 8.14
CA ILE A 149 10.36 -6.17 7.87
C ILE A 149 10.92 -7.20 6.88
N MET A 150 11.90 -6.81 6.05
CA MET A 150 12.49 -7.70 5.05
C MET A 150 13.29 -8.85 5.66
N LYS A 151 13.82 -8.65 6.85
CA LYS A 151 14.72 -9.59 7.54
C LYS A 151 13.98 -10.57 8.45
N VAL A 152 12.64 -10.50 8.51
CA VAL A 152 11.85 -11.26 9.48
C VAL A 152 10.72 -12.04 8.82
N LYS A 153 10.25 -13.07 9.53
CA LYS A 153 9.03 -13.82 9.22
C LYS A 153 7.81 -13.11 9.79
N LEU A 154 6.62 -13.65 9.55
CA LEU A 154 5.33 -13.07 9.95
C LEU A 154 5.19 -12.86 11.47
N GLU A 155 5.74 -13.75 12.28
CA GLU A 155 5.59 -13.76 13.75
C GLU A 155 5.94 -12.39 14.38
N LYS A 156 7.08 -11.81 13.97
CA LYS A 156 7.55 -10.54 14.54
C LYS A 156 6.66 -9.34 14.17
N PRO A 157 6.31 -9.09 12.88
CA PRO A 157 5.37 -8.03 12.53
C PRO A 157 3.97 -8.25 13.12
N LEU A 158 3.53 -9.51 13.25
CA LEU A 158 2.25 -9.85 13.88
C LEU A 158 2.24 -9.49 15.36
N SER A 159 3.26 -9.91 16.12
CA SER A 159 3.39 -9.58 17.53
C SER A 159 3.43 -8.07 17.76
N GLU A 160 4.23 -7.33 16.95
CA GLU A 160 4.26 -5.87 17.03
C GLU A 160 2.90 -5.24 16.75
N PHE A 161 2.21 -5.69 15.70
CA PHE A 161 0.90 -5.14 15.36
C PHE A 161 -0.14 -5.39 16.46
N LYS A 162 -0.17 -6.59 17.05
CA LYS A 162 -1.04 -6.91 18.20
C LYS A 162 -0.78 -5.98 19.39
N GLN A 163 0.47 -5.74 19.73
CA GLN A 163 0.86 -4.81 20.81
C GLN A 163 0.40 -3.39 20.52
N LEU A 164 0.55 -2.93 19.25
CA LEU A 164 0.08 -1.61 18.83
C LEU A 164 -1.45 -1.50 18.90
N ALA A 165 -2.19 -2.53 18.47
CA ALA A 165 -3.65 -2.56 18.54
C ALA A 165 -4.14 -2.48 20.01
N VAL A 166 -3.54 -3.26 20.92
CA VAL A 166 -3.85 -3.21 22.35
C VAL A 166 -3.56 -1.83 22.94
N ARG A 167 -2.40 -1.23 22.61
CA ARG A 167 -2.05 0.12 23.07
C ARG A 167 -3.07 1.16 22.61
N VAL A 168 -3.50 1.08 21.34
CA VAL A 168 -4.55 1.96 20.80
C VAL A 168 -5.87 1.78 21.55
N ALA A 169 -6.27 0.55 21.81
CA ALA A 169 -7.49 0.27 22.56
C ALA A 169 -7.44 0.91 23.96
N GLN A 170 -6.32 0.77 24.67
CA GLN A 170 -6.11 1.36 25.99
C GLN A 170 -6.11 2.90 25.96
N GLN A 171 -5.44 3.52 24.99
CA GLN A 171 -5.41 4.98 24.85
C GLN A 171 -6.78 5.56 24.56
N LYS A 172 -7.61 4.87 23.79
CA LYS A 172 -8.97 5.31 23.47
C LYS A 172 -9.98 5.01 24.57
N ALA A 173 -9.72 4.03 25.41
CA ALA A 173 -10.53 3.70 26.59
C ALA A 173 -10.32 4.72 27.74
N GLN A 174 -9.23 5.51 27.72
CA GLN A 174 -8.99 6.59 28.66
C GLN A 174 -9.30 7.97 27.99
N PRO A 175 -10.55 8.44 28.02
CA PRO A 175 -10.86 9.77 27.52
C PRO A 175 -10.29 10.81 28.49
N GLN A 176 -9.29 11.58 28.03
CA GLN A 176 -8.95 12.93 28.51
C GLN A 176 -8.98 13.17 30.05
N ARG A 177 -8.07 12.55 30.79
CA ARG A 177 -7.76 13.03 32.13
C ARG A 177 -6.62 14.07 32.20
N ALA A 178 -6.14 14.56 31.07
CA ALA A 178 -4.97 15.43 31.03
C ALA A 178 -5.19 16.76 30.29
N GLN A 179 -6.38 17.36 30.38
CA GLN A 179 -6.58 18.78 30.02
C GLN A 179 -7.57 19.43 30.99
N GLY A 180 -7.11 19.66 32.20
CA GLY A 180 -7.95 20.31 33.21
C GLY A 180 -7.20 20.56 34.48
N ASN A 181 -6.05 21.26 34.43
CA ASN A 181 -5.53 21.94 35.62
C ASN A 181 -4.40 22.91 35.26
N GLU A 182 -4.73 23.96 34.53
CA GLU A 182 -3.83 25.12 34.38
C GLU A 182 -4.62 26.41 34.26
N SER A 183 -5.53 26.66 35.22
CA SER A 183 -6.15 27.98 35.40
C SER A 183 -6.67 28.17 36.82
N GLU A 184 -5.84 27.92 37.82
CA GLU A 184 -6.04 28.52 39.16
C GLU A 184 -4.68 28.86 39.75
N ARG A 185 -4.13 29.99 39.33
CA ARG A 185 -3.21 30.79 40.15
C ARG A 185 -4.03 31.85 40.82
N PRO A 186 -4.24 31.81 42.14
CA PRO A 186 -4.79 32.94 42.86
C PRO A 186 -3.76 34.07 42.88
N ASN A 187 -4.25 35.26 42.66
CA ASN A 187 -3.55 36.54 42.69
C ASN A 187 -3.12 36.90 44.13
#